data_4e444e922d32901b097806fbc620fda1
#
_entry.id   4e444e922d32901b097806fbc620fda1
#
_cell.length_a   1.000
_cell.length_b   1.000
_cell.length_c   1.000
_cell.angle_alpha   90.00
_cell.angle_beta   90.00
_cell.angle_gamma   90.00
#
_symmetry.space_group_name_H-M   'P 1'
#
loop_
_entity.id
_entity.type
_entity.pdbx_description
1 polymer ?
#
loop_
_entity_poly.entity_id
_entity_poly.type
_entity_poly.pdbx_seq_one_letter_code
_entity_poly.pdbx_strand_id
1 'polypeptide(L)'
;MKKIFPIVFTFFEILAFSQQIKSIETIFNDKISIRAIELYDNKVWYSGTDSKFGFVDLKNSKNQKQIKLSEKKLQFRTLGQNKDSFYAINIESPGEFFKINKKDLKSEVVFKDTAKTAFYDALHFVNDKLAYAFSDADKDNTLKLALLKNGKWSMFGNDIKLNEGEAAFAASNTNISSTKNNLWIATGGKASRILKLNFKNNQFKIFNTPIIQGESSQGIYSIDFAEDKFGIAVGGDYTKQDANINNIATTNDGGETWQIQASGQNAGYTTCVKIKPGSKGKEIISVGDKHISYSSDFGNTWKKISDEKNLYVCEWADPNTIIFAGKDRILKMKMN
;
A
#
# COMPACT_ATOMS: atom_id res chain seq x y z
N MET A 1 -23.59 62.58 -21.95
CA MET A 1 -24.12 61.64 -20.87
C MET A 1 -23.38 60.34 -20.98
N LYS A 2 -22.40 60.06 -20.08
CA LYS A 2 -21.67 58.78 -20.02
C LYS A 2 -22.48 57.81 -19.15
N LYS A 3 -22.94 56.70 -19.72
CA LYS A 3 -23.61 55.65 -18.98
C LYS A 3 -22.55 54.77 -18.29
N ILE A 4 -22.51 54.81 -16.97
CA ILE A 4 -21.69 53.89 -16.12
C ILE A 4 -22.52 52.64 -15.91
N PHE A 5 -22.01 51.49 -16.40
CA PHE A 5 -22.55 50.18 -16.09
C PHE A 5 -21.90 49.68 -14.79
N PRO A 6 -22.65 49.30 -13.77
CA PRO A 6 -22.08 48.66 -12.58
C PRO A 6 -21.70 47.21 -12.90
N ILE A 7 -20.43 46.88 -12.71
CA ILE A 7 -19.97 45.47 -12.72
C ILE A 7 -20.33 44.87 -11.36
N VAL A 8 -21.31 43.99 -11.35
CA VAL A 8 -21.65 43.19 -10.16
C VAL A 8 -20.69 42.01 -10.11
N PHE A 9 -19.71 42.04 -9.18
CA PHE A 9 -18.89 40.90 -8.83
C PHE A 9 -19.72 39.97 -7.92
N THR A 10 -20.24 38.88 -8.46
CA THR A 10 -20.77 37.77 -7.67
C THR A 10 -19.61 36.97 -7.12
N PHE A 11 -19.32 37.14 -5.84
CA PHE A 11 -18.47 36.21 -5.08
C PHE A 11 -19.20 34.86 -4.97
N PHE A 12 -18.77 33.88 -5.72
CA PHE A 12 -19.09 32.49 -5.45
C PHE A 12 -18.22 32.05 -4.26
N GLU A 13 -18.78 32.03 -3.06
CA GLU A 13 -18.19 31.30 -1.93
C GLU A 13 -18.24 29.82 -2.26
N ILE A 14 -17.10 29.26 -2.69
CA ILE A 14 -16.90 27.82 -2.76
C ILE A 14 -16.79 27.37 -1.30
N LEU A 15 -17.90 26.88 -0.74
CA LEU A 15 -17.90 26.13 0.52
C LEU A 15 -17.06 24.86 0.29
N ALA A 16 -15.77 24.95 0.55
CA ALA A 16 -14.91 23.80 0.66
C ALA A 16 -15.35 22.99 1.90
N PHE A 17 -16.18 21.99 1.70
CA PHE A 17 -16.45 20.99 2.74
C PHE A 17 -15.14 20.25 3.01
N SER A 18 -14.36 20.76 3.96
CA SER A 18 -13.22 20.04 4.52
C SER A 18 -13.78 18.80 5.20
N GLN A 19 -13.47 17.61 4.69
CA GLN A 19 -13.76 16.38 5.41
C GLN A 19 -13.09 16.47 6.79
N GLN A 20 -13.91 16.37 7.85
CA GLN A 20 -13.45 16.42 9.23
C GLN A 20 -13.47 15.00 9.82
N ILE A 21 -12.46 14.72 10.63
CA ILE A 21 -12.46 13.50 11.43
C ILE A 21 -13.63 13.58 12.43
N LYS A 22 -14.52 12.61 12.36
CA LYS A 22 -15.62 12.44 13.29
C LYS A 22 -15.18 11.71 14.56
N SER A 23 -14.40 10.65 14.40
CA SER A 23 -13.83 9.87 15.51
C SER A 23 -12.60 9.07 15.08
N ILE A 24 -11.70 8.84 16.03
CA ILE A 24 -10.62 7.85 15.96
C ILE A 24 -10.76 6.97 17.20
N GLU A 25 -10.79 5.66 17.01
CA GLU A 25 -10.85 4.70 18.10
C GLU A 25 -9.82 3.58 17.92
N THR A 26 -9.16 3.16 18.99
CA THR A 26 -8.34 1.93 19.00
C THR A 26 -9.28 0.74 19.14
N ILE A 27 -9.32 -0.12 18.12
CA ILE A 27 -10.17 -1.32 18.11
C ILE A 27 -9.40 -2.60 18.44
N PHE A 28 -8.07 -2.53 18.46
CA PHE A 28 -7.19 -3.64 18.81
C PHE A 28 -5.88 -3.10 19.40
N ASN A 29 -5.36 -3.83 20.41
CA ASN A 29 -4.07 -3.55 21.03
C ASN A 29 -3.40 -4.88 21.43
N ASP A 30 -2.18 -5.12 20.93
CA ASP A 30 -1.34 -6.26 21.28
C ASP A 30 0.12 -5.93 20.91
N LYS A 31 1.07 -6.59 21.53
CA LYS A 31 2.49 -6.48 21.18
C LYS A 31 2.76 -7.14 19.83
N ILE A 32 2.63 -6.37 18.75
CA ILE A 32 2.75 -6.82 17.36
C ILE A 32 3.12 -5.65 16.44
N SER A 33 3.90 -5.91 15.39
CA SER A 33 4.04 -4.97 14.28
C SER A 33 3.21 -5.45 13.10
N ILE A 34 2.20 -4.66 12.70
CA ILE A 34 1.26 -4.97 11.62
C ILE A 34 1.59 -4.08 10.43
N ARG A 35 1.96 -4.70 9.29
CA ARG A 35 2.26 -3.99 8.04
C ARG A 35 1.37 -4.39 6.87
N ALA A 36 0.46 -5.34 7.11
CA ALA A 36 -0.48 -5.79 6.11
C ALA A 36 -1.84 -6.08 6.76
N ILE A 37 -2.89 -5.56 6.15
CA ILE A 37 -4.28 -5.79 6.55
C ILE A 37 -5.13 -6.12 5.34
N GLU A 38 -6.20 -6.88 5.56
CA GLU A 38 -7.24 -7.20 4.58
C GLU A 38 -8.61 -7.03 5.20
N LEU A 39 -9.58 -6.59 4.41
CA LEU A 39 -10.96 -6.45 4.85
C LEU A 39 -11.81 -7.60 4.30
N TYR A 40 -12.45 -8.34 5.19
CA TYR A 40 -13.34 -9.43 4.80
C TYR A 40 -14.38 -9.68 5.89
N ASP A 41 -15.63 -9.90 5.50
CA ASP A 41 -16.75 -10.24 6.39
C ASP A 41 -16.89 -9.27 7.57
N ASN A 42 -16.89 -7.97 7.29
CA ASN A 42 -16.98 -6.88 8.28
C ASN A 42 -15.89 -6.95 9.37
N LYS A 43 -14.75 -7.52 9.06
CA LYS A 43 -13.58 -7.65 9.94
C LYS A 43 -12.35 -7.08 9.25
N VAL A 44 -11.44 -6.52 10.04
CA VAL A 44 -10.07 -6.29 9.62
C VAL A 44 -9.24 -7.50 10.00
N TRP A 45 -8.61 -8.11 9.02
CA TRP A 45 -7.67 -9.21 9.15
C TRP A 45 -6.26 -8.66 9.08
N TYR A 46 -5.33 -9.24 9.84
CA TYR A 46 -3.96 -8.76 9.92
C TYR A 46 -2.97 -9.92 10.01
N SER A 47 -1.76 -9.67 9.55
CA SER A 47 -0.58 -10.49 9.80
C SER A 47 0.52 -9.62 10.44
N GLY A 48 1.42 -10.22 11.21
CA GLY A 48 2.44 -9.42 11.89
C GLY A 48 3.59 -10.25 12.46
N THR A 49 4.31 -9.66 13.39
CA THR A 49 5.45 -10.29 14.08
C THR A 49 5.01 -11.47 14.94
N ASP A 50 5.97 -12.32 15.32
CA ASP A 50 5.79 -13.52 16.15
C ASP A 50 4.80 -14.55 15.55
N SER A 51 4.77 -14.65 14.22
CA SER A 51 3.86 -15.53 13.46
C SER A 51 2.38 -15.27 13.69
N LYS A 52 2.01 -14.10 14.20
CA LYS A 52 0.65 -13.74 14.52
C LYS A 52 -0.17 -13.45 13.27
N PHE A 53 -1.37 -14.02 13.23
CA PHE A 53 -2.42 -13.75 12.24
C PHE A 53 -3.76 -13.72 12.96
N GLY A 54 -4.66 -12.82 12.58
CA GLY A 54 -5.95 -12.73 13.26
C GLY A 54 -6.89 -11.72 12.64
N PHE A 55 -7.99 -11.47 13.36
CA PHE A 55 -8.98 -10.46 12.98
C PHE A 55 -9.54 -9.71 14.17
N VAL A 56 -10.11 -8.55 13.86
CA VAL A 56 -10.99 -7.78 14.75
C VAL A 56 -12.24 -7.38 13.98
N ASP A 57 -13.41 -7.57 14.58
CA ASP A 57 -14.69 -7.18 14.01
C ASP A 57 -14.88 -5.66 14.09
N LEU A 58 -15.27 -5.04 12.97
CA LEU A 58 -15.38 -3.58 12.85
C LEU A 58 -16.59 -2.98 13.59
N LYS A 59 -17.61 -3.80 13.91
CA LYS A 59 -18.80 -3.39 14.69
C LYS A 59 -18.66 -3.70 16.16
N ASN A 60 -17.96 -4.79 16.51
CA ASN A 60 -17.77 -5.23 17.87
C ASN A 60 -16.32 -5.69 18.10
N SER A 61 -15.46 -4.78 18.53
CA SER A 61 -14.02 -5.05 18.74
C SER A 61 -13.72 -6.15 19.78
N LYS A 62 -14.69 -6.53 20.62
CA LYS A 62 -14.55 -7.68 21.52
C LYS A 62 -14.58 -9.01 20.77
N ASN A 63 -15.20 -9.06 19.58
CA ASN A 63 -15.16 -10.20 18.68
C ASN A 63 -13.85 -10.15 17.88
N GLN A 64 -12.82 -10.78 18.41
CA GLN A 64 -11.48 -10.86 17.83
C GLN A 64 -10.88 -12.23 18.06
N LYS A 65 -10.00 -12.65 17.17
CA LYS A 65 -9.27 -13.91 17.29
C LYS A 65 -7.87 -13.76 16.74
N GLN A 66 -6.91 -14.37 17.39
CA GLN A 66 -5.52 -14.44 16.95
C GLN A 66 -5.05 -15.89 17.01
N ILE A 67 -4.29 -16.30 16.00
CA ILE A 67 -3.62 -17.60 15.91
C ILE A 67 -2.14 -17.39 15.56
N LYS A 68 -1.33 -18.42 15.75
CA LYS A 68 0.03 -18.49 15.21
C LYS A 68 0.07 -19.35 13.96
N LEU A 69 0.69 -18.82 12.91
CA LEU A 69 0.89 -19.55 11.64
C LEU A 69 2.07 -20.54 11.71
N SER A 70 3.00 -20.32 12.64
CA SER A 70 4.19 -21.13 12.84
C SER A 70 4.63 -21.10 14.30
N GLU A 71 5.26 -22.19 14.78
CA GLU A 71 5.94 -22.22 16.08
C GLU A 71 7.23 -21.36 16.09
N LYS A 72 7.80 -21.07 14.91
CA LYS A 72 8.89 -20.11 14.77
C LYS A 72 8.35 -18.69 14.94
N LYS A 73 9.18 -17.77 15.43
CA LYS A 73 8.83 -16.35 15.54
C LYS A 73 9.08 -15.62 14.21
N LEU A 74 8.33 -15.99 13.18
CA LEU A 74 8.42 -15.39 11.86
C LEU A 74 7.80 -13.98 11.85
N GLN A 75 8.28 -13.14 10.94
CA GLN A 75 7.71 -11.81 10.71
C GLN A 75 6.93 -11.80 9.39
N PHE A 76 5.63 -11.58 9.49
CA PHE A 76 4.77 -11.41 8.32
C PHE A 76 4.56 -9.93 8.04
N ARG A 77 4.94 -9.50 6.84
CA ARG A 77 4.71 -8.14 6.36
C ARG A 77 3.83 -8.10 5.12
N THR A 78 3.33 -9.24 4.72
CA THR A 78 2.43 -9.41 3.59
C THR A 78 1.13 -10.07 4.02
N LEU A 79 0.04 -9.69 3.37
CA LEU A 79 -1.25 -10.35 3.50
C LEU A 79 -2.01 -10.12 2.19
N GLY A 80 -2.67 -11.16 1.71
CA GLY A 80 -3.57 -11.08 0.55
C GLY A 80 -4.65 -12.12 0.66
N GLN A 81 -5.70 -12.02 -0.16
CA GLN A 81 -6.82 -12.94 -0.09
C GLN A 81 -7.43 -13.25 -1.46
N ASN A 82 -8.00 -14.44 -1.55
CA ASN A 82 -9.02 -14.77 -2.53
C ASN A 82 -10.34 -15.10 -1.81
N LYS A 83 -11.35 -15.57 -2.54
CA LYS A 83 -12.67 -15.87 -1.95
C LYS A 83 -12.62 -16.87 -0.80
N ASP A 84 -11.71 -17.85 -0.82
CA ASP A 84 -11.70 -19.00 0.10
C ASP A 84 -10.60 -18.94 1.18
N SER A 85 -9.54 -18.17 0.94
CA SER A 85 -8.34 -18.20 1.79
C SER A 85 -7.65 -16.85 1.89
N PHE A 86 -6.94 -16.65 3.01
CA PHE A 86 -5.89 -15.65 3.12
C PHE A 86 -4.54 -16.27 2.79
N TYR A 87 -3.59 -15.43 2.42
CA TYR A 87 -2.20 -15.80 2.16
C TYR A 87 -1.28 -14.80 2.85
N ALA A 88 -0.24 -15.32 3.50
CA ALA A 88 0.80 -14.50 4.12
C ALA A 88 2.17 -15.11 3.83
N ILE A 89 3.19 -14.27 3.68
CA ILE A 89 4.57 -14.69 3.42
C ILE A 89 5.46 -14.05 4.48
N ASN A 90 6.34 -14.84 5.09
CA ASN A 90 7.34 -14.29 6.02
C ASN A 90 8.48 -13.61 5.26
N ILE A 91 9.14 -12.66 5.92
CA ILE A 91 10.28 -11.94 5.32
C ILE A 91 11.62 -12.67 5.45
N GLU A 92 11.74 -13.59 6.39
CA GLU A 92 12.96 -14.37 6.58
C GLU A 92 13.14 -15.40 5.45
N SER A 93 14.40 -15.70 5.07
CA SER A 93 14.72 -16.83 4.20
C SER A 93 14.76 -18.14 5.02
N PRO A 94 14.12 -19.23 4.54
CA PRO A 94 13.31 -19.33 3.33
C PRO A 94 11.98 -18.58 3.43
N GLY A 95 11.52 -18.01 2.30
CA GLY A 95 10.20 -17.43 2.17
C GLY A 95 9.13 -18.53 2.14
N GLU A 96 8.36 -18.68 3.20
CA GLU A 96 7.28 -19.66 3.31
C GLU A 96 5.93 -18.99 3.04
N PHE A 97 5.17 -19.53 2.09
CA PHE A 97 3.85 -19.02 1.69
C PHE A 97 2.77 -19.80 2.42
N PHE A 98 2.16 -19.18 3.39
CA PHE A 98 1.08 -19.75 4.17
C PHE A 98 -0.25 -19.46 3.49
N LYS A 99 -1.06 -20.50 3.30
CA LYS A 99 -2.47 -20.40 2.91
C LYS A 99 -3.32 -20.69 4.14
N ILE A 100 -4.23 -19.80 4.49
CA ILE A 100 -5.09 -19.87 5.67
C ILE A 100 -6.54 -19.95 5.20
N ASN A 101 -7.24 -21.03 5.52
CA ASN A 101 -8.63 -21.23 5.14
C ASN A 101 -9.54 -20.25 5.92
N LYS A 102 -10.44 -19.53 5.23
CA LYS A 102 -11.33 -18.55 5.86
C LYS A 102 -12.39 -19.13 6.78
N LYS A 103 -12.77 -20.43 6.61
CA LYS A 103 -13.83 -21.07 7.40
C LYS A 103 -13.36 -21.55 8.77
N ASP A 104 -12.19 -22.20 8.81
CA ASP A 104 -11.70 -22.86 10.03
C ASP A 104 -10.34 -22.35 10.52
N LEU A 105 -9.72 -21.44 9.78
CA LEU A 105 -8.40 -20.83 10.02
C LEU A 105 -7.24 -21.84 10.02
N LYS A 106 -7.44 -23.05 9.50
CA LYS A 106 -6.34 -23.96 9.29
C LYS A 106 -5.37 -23.40 8.26
N SER A 107 -4.08 -23.52 8.55
CA SER A 107 -3.02 -23.02 7.69
C SER A 107 -2.12 -24.15 7.21
N GLU A 108 -1.59 -24.00 6.00
CA GLU A 108 -0.61 -24.89 5.38
C GLU A 108 0.41 -24.06 4.60
N VAL A 109 1.65 -24.54 4.50
CA VAL A 109 2.66 -23.96 3.61
C VAL A 109 2.46 -24.53 2.21
N VAL A 110 2.06 -23.69 1.26
CA VAL A 110 1.73 -24.08 -0.12
C VAL A 110 2.85 -23.84 -1.13
N PHE A 111 3.85 -23.05 -0.75
CA PHE A 111 5.04 -22.80 -1.57
C PHE A 111 6.19 -22.35 -0.66
N LYS A 112 7.43 -22.63 -1.09
CA LYS A 112 8.64 -22.23 -0.37
C LYS A 112 9.70 -21.74 -1.36
N ASP A 113 10.16 -20.52 -1.17
CA ASP A 113 11.35 -19.98 -1.85
C ASP A 113 12.57 -20.19 -0.95
N THR A 114 13.47 -21.06 -1.37
CA THR A 114 14.68 -21.42 -0.62
C THR A 114 15.91 -20.56 -0.94
N ALA A 115 15.77 -19.58 -1.84
CA ALA A 115 16.85 -18.67 -2.15
C ALA A 115 17.25 -17.86 -0.90
N LYS A 116 18.57 -17.71 -0.66
CA LYS A 116 19.09 -16.92 0.48
C LYS A 116 18.68 -15.46 0.43
N THR A 117 18.36 -14.94 -0.77
CA THR A 117 17.89 -13.59 -1.02
C THR A 117 16.37 -13.44 -0.93
N ALA A 118 15.64 -14.50 -0.56
CA ALA A 118 14.19 -14.40 -0.40
C ALA A 118 13.83 -13.42 0.71
N PHE A 119 13.17 -12.32 0.32
CA PHE A 119 12.65 -11.29 1.22
C PHE A 119 11.43 -10.65 0.56
N TYR A 120 10.23 -11.15 0.92
CA TYR A 120 9.00 -10.73 0.25
C TYR A 120 8.41 -9.47 0.86
N ASP A 121 8.32 -8.41 0.06
CA ASP A 121 7.90 -7.07 0.44
C ASP A 121 6.40 -6.83 0.25
N ALA A 122 5.81 -7.46 -0.76
CA ALA A 122 4.41 -7.29 -1.08
C ALA A 122 3.79 -8.58 -1.66
N LEU A 123 2.50 -8.75 -1.37
CA LEU A 123 1.62 -9.78 -1.93
C LEU A 123 0.32 -9.12 -2.39
N HIS A 124 -0.02 -9.28 -3.67
CA HIS A 124 -1.20 -8.66 -4.25
C HIS A 124 -2.01 -9.65 -5.09
N PHE A 125 -3.29 -9.75 -4.78
CA PHE A 125 -4.25 -10.54 -5.54
C PHE A 125 -4.93 -9.65 -6.61
N VAL A 126 -4.70 -9.98 -7.88
CA VAL A 126 -5.41 -9.36 -9.01
C VAL A 126 -6.86 -9.87 -9.06
N ASN A 127 -7.04 -11.15 -8.75
CA ASN A 127 -8.34 -11.81 -8.63
C ASN A 127 -8.17 -13.16 -7.90
N ASP A 128 -9.25 -13.93 -7.73
CA ASP A 128 -9.24 -15.19 -7.01
C ASP A 128 -8.23 -16.25 -7.51
N LYS A 129 -7.76 -16.13 -8.75
CA LYS A 129 -6.91 -17.13 -9.42
C LYS A 129 -5.53 -16.61 -9.78
N LEU A 130 -5.28 -15.31 -9.61
CA LEU A 130 -4.04 -14.65 -10.02
C LEU A 130 -3.56 -13.72 -8.91
N ALA A 131 -2.35 -13.97 -8.42
CA ALA A 131 -1.64 -13.10 -7.49
C ALA A 131 -0.16 -13.01 -7.81
N TYR A 132 0.46 -11.91 -7.40
CA TYR A 132 1.89 -11.68 -7.48
C TYR A 132 2.46 -11.38 -6.11
N ALA A 133 3.62 -11.95 -5.79
CA ALA A 133 4.39 -11.59 -4.63
C ALA A 133 5.76 -11.08 -5.08
N PHE A 134 6.14 -9.90 -4.64
CA PHE A 134 7.38 -9.23 -4.98
C PHE A 134 8.40 -9.39 -3.85
N SER A 135 9.60 -9.80 -4.21
CA SER A 135 10.74 -9.97 -3.31
C SER A 135 11.91 -9.11 -3.79
N ASP A 136 12.84 -8.83 -2.91
CA ASP A 136 14.15 -8.31 -3.31
C ASP A 136 14.76 -9.14 -4.43
N ALA A 137 15.52 -8.47 -5.30
CA ALA A 137 16.14 -9.08 -6.46
C ALA A 137 17.13 -10.19 -6.09
N ASP A 138 17.39 -11.07 -7.03
CA ASP A 138 18.47 -12.04 -6.93
C ASP A 138 19.85 -11.37 -7.06
N LYS A 139 20.92 -12.14 -6.84
CA LYS A 139 22.31 -11.64 -6.85
C LYS A 139 22.72 -10.98 -8.17
N ASP A 140 22.08 -11.34 -9.26
CA ASP A 140 22.31 -10.78 -10.59
C ASP A 140 21.35 -9.64 -10.94
N ASN A 141 20.67 -9.07 -9.93
CA ASN A 141 19.66 -8.02 -10.02
C ASN A 141 18.42 -8.41 -10.86
N THR A 142 18.15 -9.69 -11.07
CA THR A 142 16.91 -10.09 -11.75
C THR A 142 15.71 -9.83 -10.86
N LEU A 143 14.67 -9.21 -11.44
CA LEU A 143 13.37 -9.02 -10.79
C LEU A 143 12.83 -10.35 -10.28
N LYS A 144 12.52 -10.42 -8.99
CA LYS A 144 12.05 -11.64 -8.35
C LYS A 144 10.57 -11.54 -7.99
N LEU A 145 9.77 -12.32 -8.70
CA LEU A 145 8.34 -12.43 -8.49
C LEU A 145 7.94 -13.89 -8.30
N ALA A 146 7.08 -14.15 -7.31
CA ALA A 146 6.31 -15.38 -7.25
C ALA A 146 4.90 -15.13 -7.80
N LEU A 147 4.38 -16.08 -8.56
CA LEU A 147 3.11 -16.02 -9.26
C LEU A 147 2.18 -17.14 -8.77
N LEU A 148 1.01 -16.78 -8.25
CA LEU A 148 -0.11 -17.69 -8.10
C LEU A 148 -0.94 -17.68 -9.39
N LYS A 149 -1.07 -18.83 -10.03
CA LYS A 149 -1.97 -19.00 -11.18
C LYS A 149 -2.79 -20.27 -11.02
N ASN A 150 -4.12 -20.12 -11.03
CA ASN A 150 -5.06 -21.24 -10.89
C ASN A 150 -4.78 -22.14 -9.68
N GLY A 151 -4.46 -21.54 -8.53
CA GLY A 151 -4.24 -22.24 -7.25
C GLY A 151 -2.83 -22.80 -7.04
N LYS A 152 -1.90 -22.60 -8.00
CA LYS A 152 -0.52 -23.10 -7.90
C LYS A 152 0.48 -21.94 -7.92
N TRP A 153 1.37 -21.90 -6.93
CA TRP A 153 2.50 -20.96 -6.88
C TRP A 153 3.69 -21.46 -7.70
N SER A 154 4.38 -20.55 -8.34
CA SER A 154 5.66 -20.77 -9.03
C SER A 154 6.45 -19.47 -9.09
N MET A 155 7.76 -19.54 -9.31
CA MET A 155 8.53 -18.36 -9.67
C MET A 155 8.13 -17.87 -11.06
N PHE A 156 7.96 -16.56 -11.19
CA PHE A 156 7.69 -15.92 -12.47
C PHE A 156 9.01 -15.77 -13.24
N GLY A 157 9.15 -16.52 -14.34
CA GLY A 157 10.33 -16.43 -15.20
C GLY A 157 10.34 -15.11 -15.98
N ASN A 158 11.44 -14.36 -15.86
CA ASN A 158 11.64 -13.10 -16.58
C ASN A 158 13.13 -12.75 -16.65
N ASP A 159 13.48 -11.85 -17.58
CA ASP A 159 14.84 -11.34 -17.79
C ASP A 159 14.98 -9.87 -17.37
N ILE A 160 14.03 -9.35 -16.59
CA ILE A 160 14.01 -7.95 -16.17
C ILE A 160 15.10 -7.72 -15.15
N LYS A 161 15.96 -6.75 -15.42
CA LYS A 161 17.00 -6.34 -14.48
C LYS A 161 16.60 -5.07 -13.75
N LEU A 162 16.68 -5.13 -12.42
CA LEU A 162 16.65 -3.96 -11.57
C LEU A 162 18.03 -3.27 -11.62
N ASN A 163 18.08 -1.99 -11.29
CA ASN A 163 19.33 -1.29 -11.14
C ASN A 163 20.08 -1.76 -9.88
N GLU A 164 21.40 -1.57 -9.84
CA GLU A 164 22.15 -1.84 -8.62
C GLU A 164 21.63 -1.01 -7.44
N GLY A 165 21.29 -1.68 -6.34
CA GLY A 165 20.72 -1.05 -5.14
C GLY A 165 19.27 -0.60 -5.29
N GLU A 166 18.58 -1.02 -6.34
CA GLU A 166 17.12 -0.90 -6.46
C GLU A 166 16.45 -2.08 -5.74
N ALA A 167 15.48 -1.80 -4.91
CA ALA A 167 14.82 -2.76 -4.03
C ALA A 167 13.33 -2.45 -3.86
N ALA A 168 12.62 -3.31 -3.15
CA ALA A 168 11.29 -3.04 -2.63
C ALA A 168 11.36 -2.60 -1.15
N PHE A 169 10.21 -2.24 -0.59
CA PHE A 169 10.12 -1.90 0.83
C PHE A 169 8.93 -2.62 1.49
N ALA A 170 9.22 -3.54 2.40
CA ALA A 170 8.22 -4.26 3.19
C ALA A 170 7.57 -3.36 4.26
N ALA A 171 7.04 -2.21 3.83
CA ALA A 171 6.53 -1.18 4.74
C ALA A 171 5.04 -1.32 5.03
N SER A 172 4.23 -1.64 4.01
CA SER A 172 2.77 -1.67 4.11
C SER A 172 2.07 -2.67 3.18
N ASN A 173 2.82 -3.56 2.52
CA ASN A 173 2.27 -4.51 1.52
C ASN A 173 1.63 -3.83 0.28
N THR A 174 1.90 -2.54 0.04
CA THR A 174 1.23 -1.74 -1.00
C THR A 174 2.15 -1.25 -2.11
N ASN A 175 3.25 -1.95 -2.35
CA ASN A 175 4.16 -1.70 -3.48
C ASN A 175 3.62 -2.20 -4.82
N ILE A 176 2.51 -2.95 -4.79
CA ILE A 176 1.84 -3.50 -5.97
C ILE A 176 0.41 -2.99 -5.99
N SER A 177 -0.02 -2.49 -7.15
CA SER A 177 -1.41 -2.17 -7.42
C SER A 177 -1.83 -2.75 -8.77
N SER A 178 -3.11 -3.05 -8.98
CA SER A 178 -3.60 -3.56 -10.24
C SER A 178 -4.99 -3.04 -10.60
N THR A 179 -5.25 -3.02 -11.89
CA THR A 179 -6.58 -2.90 -12.47
C THR A 179 -6.92 -4.17 -13.25
N LYS A 180 -8.03 -4.15 -13.97
CA LYS A 180 -8.39 -5.27 -14.85
C LYS A 180 -7.33 -5.55 -15.94
N ASN A 181 -6.61 -4.53 -16.40
CA ASN A 181 -5.74 -4.61 -17.57
C ASN A 181 -4.25 -4.60 -17.23
N ASN A 182 -3.86 -4.05 -16.10
CA ASN A 182 -2.47 -3.80 -15.78
C ASN A 182 -2.15 -4.11 -14.31
N LEU A 183 -0.89 -4.46 -14.07
CA LEU A 183 -0.26 -4.49 -12.76
C LEU A 183 0.88 -3.47 -12.73
N TRP A 184 1.03 -2.76 -11.63
CA TRP A 184 2.16 -1.87 -11.36
C TRP A 184 2.90 -2.33 -10.12
N ILE A 185 4.22 -2.34 -10.21
CA ILE A 185 5.13 -2.64 -9.09
C ILE A 185 6.03 -1.42 -8.90
N ALA A 186 6.11 -0.93 -7.68
CA ALA A 186 6.97 0.20 -7.32
C ALA A 186 8.25 -0.28 -6.67
N THR A 187 9.35 0.36 -7.03
CA THR A 187 10.67 0.15 -6.43
C THR A 187 11.20 1.42 -5.78
N GLY A 188 12.28 1.29 -5.02
CA GLY A 188 12.99 2.37 -4.38
C GLY A 188 14.46 2.01 -4.16
N GLY A 189 15.14 2.70 -3.27
CA GLY A 189 16.56 2.60 -3.06
C GLY A 189 17.33 3.56 -3.96
N LYS A 190 18.38 3.08 -4.61
CA LYS A 190 19.17 3.90 -5.54
C LYS A 190 18.40 4.29 -6.81
N ALA A 191 17.28 3.62 -7.11
CA ALA A 191 16.38 3.98 -8.21
C ALA A 191 14.94 3.78 -7.79
N SER A 192 14.06 4.76 -8.09
CA SER A 192 12.62 4.71 -7.87
C SER A 192 11.90 4.59 -9.20
N ARG A 193 11.46 3.40 -9.54
CA ARG A 193 10.85 3.10 -10.84
C ARG A 193 9.49 2.42 -10.66
N ILE A 194 8.71 2.45 -11.73
CA ILE A 194 7.46 1.70 -11.86
C ILE A 194 7.62 0.66 -12.96
N LEU A 195 7.40 -0.60 -12.59
CA LEU A 195 7.36 -1.72 -13.53
C LEU A 195 5.89 -2.03 -13.81
N LYS A 196 5.44 -1.80 -15.02
CA LYS A 196 4.05 -2.00 -15.47
C LYS A 196 3.95 -3.26 -16.32
N LEU A 197 3.19 -4.24 -15.84
CA LEU A 197 2.83 -5.44 -16.60
C LEU A 197 1.46 -5.25 -17.24
N ASN A 198 1.37 -5.38 -18.54
CA ASN A 198 0.10 -5.41 -19.26
C ASN A 198 -0.37 -6.85 -19.41
N PHE A 199 -1.56 -7.19 -18.89
CA PHE A 199 -2.09 -8.55 -18.88
C PHE A 199 -2.49 -9.07 -20.27
N LYS A 200 -2.76 -8.18 -21.24
CA LYS A 200 -3.18 -8.58 -22.57
C LYS A 200 -2.04 -9.20 -23.38
N ASN A 201 -0.83 -8.64 -23.29
CA ASN A 201 0.33 -9.09 -24.04
C ASN A 201 1.43 -9.70 -23.16
N ASN A 202 1.23 -9.71 -21.84
CA ASN A 202 2.17 -10.23 -20.84
C ASN A 202 3.56 -9.57 -20.90
N GLN A 203 3.61 -8.27 -21.23
CA GLN A 203 4.85 -7.52 -21.37
C GLN A 203 5.01 -6.50 -20.24
N PHE A 204 6.23 -6.44 -19.70
CA PHE A 204 6.65 -5.37 -18.80
C PHE A 204 7.18 -4.17 -19.56
N LYS A 205 6.84 -2.98 -19.04
CA LYS A 205 7.51 -1.72 -19.36
C LYS A 205 8.00 -1.10 -18.06
N ILE A 206 9.12 -0.40 -18.10
CA ILE A 206 9.74 0.21 -16.93
C ILE A 206 9.79 1.71 -17.13
N PHE A 207 9.34 2.47 -16.13
CA PHE A 207 9.26 3.92 -16.15
C PHE A 207 9.99 4.51 -14.96
N ASN A 208 10.81 5.53 -15.19
CA ASN A 208 11.46 6.29 -14.15
C ASN A 208 10.45 7.22 -13.47
N THR A 209 10.66 7.50 -12.19
CA THR A 209 9.88 8.48 -11.46
C THR A 209 10.75 9.61 -10.91
N PRO A 210 10.19 10.80 -10.68
CA PRO A 210 10.92 11.91 -10.05
C PRO A 210 10.93 11.82 -8.51
N ILE A 211 10.39 10.75 -7.91
CA ILE A 211 10.41 10.55 -6.46
C ILE A 211 11.85 10.42 -5.97
N ILE A 212 12.10 10.94 -4.76
CA ILE A 212 13.41 10.91 -4.12
C ILE A 212 14.04 9.50 -4.19
N GLN A 213 15.33 9.44 -4.54
CA GLN A 213 16.08 8.21 -4.76
C GLN A 213 17.58 8.49 -4.63
N GLY A 214 18.40 7.47 -4.59
CA GLY A 214 19.85 7.56 -4.54
C GLY A 214 20.45 6.89 -3.32
N GLU A 215 19.70 6.80 -2.22
CA GLU A 215 20.09 6.11 -1.01
C GLU A 215 19.19 4.88 -0.76
N SER A 216 19.72 3.86 -0.07
CA SER A 216 18.98 2.62 0.22
C SER A 216 17.73 2.83 1.07
N SER A 217 17.59 3.98 1.74
CA SER A 217 16.45 4.36 2.56
C SER A 217 15.39 5.17 1.83
N GLN A 218 15.67 5.58 0.58
CA GLN A 218 14.84 6.48 -0.21
C GLN A 218 14.01 5.72 -1.24
N GLY A 219 12.89 6.30 -1.66
CA GLY A 219 12.13 5.78 -2.80
C GLY A 219 10.63 5.73 -2.60
N ILE A 220 9.98 4.91 -3.45
CA ILE A 220 8.55 4.68 -3.38
C ILE A 220 8.27 3.56 -2.39
N TYR A 221 7.37 3.82 -1.46
CA TYR A 221 6.94 2.86 -0.43
C TYR A 221 5.54 2.30 -0.68
N SER A 222 4.72 3.02 -1.43
CA SER A 222 3.35 2.64 -1.73
C SER A 222 2.87 3.26 -3.02
N ILE A 223 2.05 2.51 -3.75
CA ILE A 223 1.33 3.00 -4.94
C ILE A 223 -0.13 2.59 -4.87
N ASP A 224 -0.98 3.38 -5.53
CA ASP A 224 -2.37 3.00 -5.77
C ASP A 224 -2.87 3.56 -7.09
N PHE A 225 -3.77 2.82 -7.75
CA PHE A 225 -4.38 3.19 -9.02
C PHE A 225 -5.89 3.13 -8.92
N ALA A 226 -6.56 4.22 -9.28
CA ALA A 226 -8.04 4.26 -9.31
C ALA A 226 -8.59 3.52 -10.52
N GLU A 227 -7.96 3.74 -11.67
CA GLU A 227 -8.28 3.16 -12.98
C GLU A 227 -6.98 3.00 -13.76
N ASP A 228 -7.04 2.58 -15.04
CA ASP A 228 -5.86 2.38 -15.87
C ASP A 228 -5.01 3.64 -16.14
N LYS A 229 -5.52 4.83 -15.82
CA LYS A 229 -4.86 6.10 -16.12
C LYS A 229 -4.34 6.83 -14.90
N PHE A 230 -5.21 7.08 -13.90
CA PHE A 230 -4.82 7.83 -12.71
C PHE A 230 -4.19 6.91 -11.67
N GLY A 231 -3.00 7.28 -11.21
CA GLY A 231 -2.31 6.62 -10.10
C GLY A 231 -1.52 7.62 -9.26
N ILE A 232 -1.18 7.17 -8.06
CA ILE A 232 -0.36 7.92 -7.11
C ILE A 232 0.72 7.03 -6.53
N ALA A 233 1.91 7.58 -6.38
CA ALA A 233 3.04 6.97 -5.70
C ALA A 233 3.51 7.87 -4.56
N VAL A 234 3.77 7.27 -3.40
CA VAL A 234 4.26 7.98 -2.22
C VAL A 234 5.46 7.26 -1.60
N GLY A 235 6.28 8.01 -0.87
CA GLY A 235 7.43 7.44 -0.20
C GLY A 235 8.22 8.48 0.60
N GLY A 236 9.53 8.52 0.40
CA GLY A 236 10.42 9.42 1.10
C GLY A 236 11.68 8.74 1.58
N ASP A 237 12.20 9.17 2.73
CA ASP A 237 13.39 8.61 3.39
C ASP A 237 13.04 8.26 4.85
N TYR A 238 13.00 6.97 5.20
CA TYR A 238 12.64 6.57 6.57
C TYR A 238 13.68 6.99 7.62
N THR A 239 14.88 7.33 7.21
CA THR A 239 15.93 7.86 8.11
C THR A 239 15.79 9.36 8.35
N LYS A 240 15.04 10.05 7.49
CA LYS A 240 14.77 11.50 7.54
C LYS A 240 13.28 11.77 7.39
N GLN A 241 12.48 11.24 8.31
CA GLN A 241 11.02 11.18 8.19
C GLN A 241 10.31 12.53 8.04
N ASP A 242 10.92 13.62 8.49
CA ASP A 242 10.38 14.97 8.34
C ASP A 242 10.74 15.62 6.98
N ALA A 243 11.65 14.99 6.21
CA ALA A 243 11.97 15.45 4.86
C ALA A 243 10.77 15.23 3.92
N ASN A 244 10.34 16.29 3.26
CA ASN A 244 9.10 16.32 2.48
C ASN A 244 9.29 16.77 1.02
N ILE A 245 10.50 16.65 0.51
CA ILE A 245 10.84 17.01 -0.87
C ILE A 245 10.74 15.76 -1.77
N ASN A 246 9.98 15.87 -2.85
CA ASN A 246 9.81 14.83 -3.87
C ASN A 246 9.30 13.47 -3.32
N ASN A 247 8.39 13.52 -2.35
CA ASN A 247 7.85 12.32 -1.69
C ASN A 247 6.57 11.79 -2.34
N ILE A 248 5.89 12.59 -3.14
CA ILE A 248 4.59 12.28 -3.72
C ILE A 248 4.63 12.59 -5.22
N ALA A 249 4.17 11.65 -6.04
CA ALA A 249 3.98 11.87 -7.47
C ALA A 249 2.67 11.25 -7.95
N THR A 250 2.06 11.85 -8.97
CA THR A 250 0.85 11.35 -9.64
C THR A 250 1.09 11.13 -11.12
N THR A 251 0.28 10.26 -11.71
CA THR A 251 0.24 9.98 -13.15
C THR A 251 -1.20 10.09 -13.66
N ASN A 252 -1.35 10.49 -14.92
CA ASN A 252 -2.64 10.53 -15.63
C ASN A 252 -2.62 9.70 -16.92
N ASP A 253 -1.52 9.00 -17.19
CA ASP A 253 -1.30 8.17 -18.39
C ASP A 253 -1.01 6.70 -18.05
N GLY A 254 -1.36 6.28 -16.83
CA GLY A 254 -1.20 4.91 -16.39
C GLY A 254 0.23 4.54 -16.00
N GLY A 255 0.98 5.50 -15.46
CA GLY A 255 2.31 5.31 -14.93
C GLY A 255 3.43 5.45 -15.95
N GLU A 256 3.15 5.97 -17.15
CA GLU A 256 4.18 6.21 -18.18
C GLU A 256 4.97 7.49 -17.86
N THR A 257 4.27 8.53 -17.39
CA THR A 257 4.91 9.75 -16.86
C THR A 257 4.39 10.07 -15.46
N TRP A 258 5.25 10.67 -14.64
CA TRP A 258 4.97 11.00 -13.25
C TRP A 258 5.32 12.46 -12.96
N GLN A 259 4.45 13.14 -12.24
CA GLN A 259 4.62 14.54 -11.84
C GLN A 259 4.64 14.65 -10.32
N ILE A 260 5.67 15.32 -9.77
CA ILE A 260 5.76 15.63 -8.34
C ILE A 260 4.59 16.51 -7.91
N GLN A 261 4.01 16.17 -6.76
CA GLN A 261 2.96 16.90 -6.10
C GLN A 261 3.38 17.34 -4.69
N ALA A 262 2.89 18.49 -4.24
CA ALA A 262 3.04 19.01 -2.87
C ALA A 262 4.46 18.92 -2.29
N SER A 263 5.52 19.02 -3.12
CA SER A 263 6.91 19.01 -2.66
C SER A 263 7.15 20.20 -1.73
N GLY A 264 7.71 19.93 -0.54
CA GLY A 264 7.89 20.96 0.51
C GLY A 264 6.59 21.31 1.28
N GLN A 265 5.44 20.73 0.90
CA GLN A 265 4.12 21.06 1.45
C GLN A 265 3.33 19.83 1.95
N ASN A 266 3.98 18.68 2.05
CA ASN A 266 3.41 17.46 2.59
C ASN A 266 4.00 17.14 3.97
N ALA A 267 3.51 16.08 4.63
CA ALA A 267 3.89 15.75 6.01
C ALA A 267 5.17 14.90 6.13
N GLY A 268 5.88 14.64 5.03
CA GLY A 268 7.14 13.87 5.02
C GLY A 268 6.98 12.42 4.60
N TYR A 269 7.81 11.55 5.16
CA TYR A 269 7.87 10.13 4.85
C TYR A 269 6.53 9.42 5.02
N THR A 270 6.12 8.71 3.98
CA THR A 270 4.80 8.06 3.87
C THR A 270 4.96 6.58 3.52
N THR A 271 4.35 5.70 4.30
CA THR A 271 4.44 4.25 4.15
C THR A 271 3.32 3.64 3.31
N CYS A 272 2.14 4.27 3.32
CA CYS A 272 0.96 3.74 2.62
C CYS A 272 0.09 4.87 2.07
N VAL A 273 -0.46 4.66 0.89
CA VAL A 273 -1.47 5.53 0.26
C VAL A 273 -2.62 4.69 -0.27
N LYS A 274 -3.84 5.19 -0.11
CA LYS A 274 -5.05 4.56 -0.65
C LYS A 274 -6.00 5.60 -1.22
N ILE A 275 -6.39 5.37 -2.46
CA ILE A 275 -7.43 6.14 -3.13
C ILE A 275 -8.79 5.69 -2.58
N LYS A 276 -9.65 6.65 -2.22
CA LYS A 276 -11.01 6.34 -1.77
C LYS A 276 -11.80 5.65 -2.89
N PRO A 277 -12.39 4.48 -2.62
CA PRO A 277 -13.20 3.78 -3.61
C PRO A 277 -14.29 4.67 -4.19
N GLY A 278 -14.42 4.67 -5.53
CA GLY A 278 -15.40 5.47 -6.26
C GLY A 278 -15.04 6.94 -6.49
N SER A 279 -13.99 7.47 -5.85
CA SER A 279 -13.56 8.87 -6.03
C SER A 279 -12.79 9.12 -7.34
N LYS A 280 -12.41 8.06 -8.06
CA LYS A 280 -11.61 8.11 -9.29
C LYS A 280 -10.27 8.84 -9.14
N GLY A 281 -9.71 8.80 -7.94
CA GLY A 281 -8.45 9.46 -7.60
C GLY A 281 -8.61 10.83 -6.93
N LYS A 282 -9.81 11.39 -6.85
CA LYS A 282 -10.02 12.72 -6.25
C LYS A 282 -9.73 12.76 -4.76
N GLU A 283 -10.15 11.73 -4.02
CA GLU A 283 -10.00 11.64 -2.57
C GLU A 283 -8.98 10.56 -2.22
N ILE A 284 -7.97 10.92 -1.44
CA ILE A 284 -6.83 10.05 -1.15
C ILE A 284 -6.45 10.18 0.32
N ILE A 285 -6.22 9.06 0.99
CA ILE A 285 -5.66 8.98 2.33
C ILE A 285 -4.23 8.47 2.27
N SER A 286 -3.36 8.98 3.12
CA SER A 286 -2.01 8.46 3.29
C SER A 286 -1.63 8.40 4.76
N VAL A 287 -0.71 7.50 5.09
CA VAL A 287 -0.18 7.33 6.45
C VAL A 287 1.32 7.13 6.43
N GLY A 288 1.98 7.71 7.40
CA GLY A 288 3.38 7.51 7.73
C GLY A 288 3.57 7.35 9.23
N ASP A 289 4.80 7.13 9.66
CA ASP A 289 5.12 6.92 11.10
C ASP A 289 4.68 8.06 12.01
N LYS A 290 4.49 9.28 11.46
CA LYS A 290 4.25 10.51 12.23
C LYS A 290 2.96 11.26 11.85
N HIS A 291 2.20 10.76 10.87
CA HIS A 291 1.03 11.50 10.37
C HIS A 291 0.01 10.62 9.69
N ILE A 292 -1.23 11.09 9.68
CA ILE A 292 -2.26 10.73 8.70
C ILE A 292 -2.55 11.98 7.89
N SER A 293 -2.51 11.88 6.56
CA SER A 293 -2.76 13.00 5.66
C SER A 293 -3.83 12.67 4.63
N TYR A 294 -4.55 13.69 4.19
CA TYR A 294 -5.66 13.57 3.25
C TYR A 294 -5.53 14.60 2.12
N SER A 295 -5.87 14.17 0.91
CA SER A 295 -6.03 15.02 -0.26
C SER A 295 -7.44 14.88 -0.82
N SER A 296 -8.03 15.99 -1.30
CA SER A 296 -9.35 16.03 -1.95
C SER A 296 -9.29 16.54 -3.40
N ASP A 297 -8.10 16.60 -3.98
CA ASP A 297 -7.82 17.22 -5.27
C ASP A 297 -6.78 16.42 -6.10
N PHE A 298 -6.94 15.10 -6.14
CA PHE A 298 -6.08 14.19 -6.91
C PHE A 298 -4.61 14.19 -6.45
N GLY A 299 -4.36 14.46 -5.17
CA GLY A 299 -3.01 14.48 -4.61
C GLY A 299 -2.24 15.78 -4.85
N ASN A 300 -2.85 16.81 -5.46
CA ASN A 300 -2.17 18.09 -5.71
C ASN A 300 -1.83 18.81 -4.41
N THR A 301 -2.76 18.82 -3.44
CA THR A 301 -2.52 19.38 -2.11
C THR A 301 -2.83 18.35 -1.01
N TRP A 302 -2.14 18.49 0.11
CA TRP A 302 -2.26 17.57 1.24
C TRP A 302 -2.45 18.32 2.55
N LYS A 303 -3.37 17.81 3.36
CA LYS A 303 -3.60 18.28 4.72
C LYS A 303 -3.26 17.16 5.70
N LYS A 304 -2.34 17.41 6.63
CA LYS A 304 -2.18 16.52 7.79
C LYS A 304 -3.43 16.65 8.65
N ILE A 305 -4.16 15.55 8.81
CA ILE A 305 -5.42 15.49 9.55
C ILE A 305 -5.28 14.86 10.93
N SER A 306 -4.16 14.15 11.20
CA SER A 306 -3.88 13.56 12.51
C SER A 306 -2.38 13.43 12.76
N ASP A 307 -1.96 13.54 14.03
CA ASP A 307 -0.61 13.32 14.54
C ASP A 307 -0.44 11.90 15.12
N GLU A 308 -1.33 10.96 14.81
CA GLU A 308 -1.19 9.55 15.18
C GLU A 308 0.12 8.98 14.66
N LYS A 309 0.84 8.24 15.52
CA LYS A 309 2.21 7.77 15.25
C LYS A 309 2.28 6.25 15.14
N ASN A 310 3.37 5.77 14.53
CA ASN A 310 3.66 4.33 14.39
C ASN A 310 2.55 3.55 13.68
N LEU A 311 1.93 4.17 12.68
CA LEU A 311 1.00 3.54 11.77
C LEU A 311 1.72 3.29 10.44
N TYR A 312 1.46 2.15 9.80
CA TYR A 312 2.21 1.72 8.63
C TYR A 312 1.34 1.47 7.41
N VAL A 313 0.11 1.02 7.62
CA VAL A 313 -0.81 0.63 6.55
C VAL A 313 -2.21 1.17 6.83
N CYS A 314 -2.94 1.49 5.77
CA CYS A 314 -4.35 1.87 5.84
C CYS A 314 -5.17 1.21 4.73
N GLU A 315 -6.50 1.08 4.98
CA GLU A 315 -7.45 0.59 4.00
C GLU A 315 -8.84 1.20 4.25
N TRP A 316 -9.58 1.49 3.19
CA TRP A 316 -10.96 1.97 3.27
C TRP A 316 -11.91 0.82 3.55
N ALA A 317 -12.59 0.85 4.70
CA ALA A 317 -13.62 -0.13 5.04
C ALA A 317 -14.97 0.19 4.40
N ASP A 318 -15.26 1.46 4.25
CA ASP A 318 -16.42 2.03 3.54
C ASP A 318 -16.10 3.49 3.15
N PRO A 319 -17.00 4.21 2.43
CA PRO A 319 -16.70 5.58 1.99
C PRO A 319 -16.35 6.59 3.11
N ASN A 320 -16.67 6.29 4.35
CA ASN A 320 -16.43 7.17 5.49
C ASN A 320 -15.62 6.54 6.63
N THR A 321 -15.19 5.29 6.46
CA THR A 321 -14.44 4.57 7.49
C THR A 321 -13.10 4.06 6.94
N ILE A 322 -12.02 4.43 7.61
CA ILE A 322 -10.67 3.98 7.28
C ILE A 322 -10.10 3.20 8.47
N ILE A 323 -9.44 2.09 8.17
CA ILE A 323 -8.70 1.29 9.13
C ILE A 323 -7.21 1.57 8.95
N PHE A 324 -6.52 1.79 10.07
CA PHE A 324 -5.07 1.93 10.12
C PHE A 324 -4.50 0.86 11.02
N ALA A 325 -3.35 0.32 10.68
CA ALA A 325 -2.61 -0.59 11.53
C ALA A 325 -1.12 -0.24 11.56
N GLY A 326 -0.46 -0.62 12.66
CA GLY A 326 0.96 -0.32 12.85
C GLY A 326 1.56 -1.04 14.03
N LYS A 327 2.35 -0.31 14.81
CA LYS A 327 2.97 -0.84 16.02
C LYS A 327 1.91 -0.98 17.11
N ASP A 328 1.71 -2.20 17.56
CA ASP A 328 0.94 -2.59 18.74
C ASP A 328 -0.58 -2.29 18.67
N ARG A 329 -1.13 -1.83 17.52
CA ARG A 329 -2.54 -1.44 17.47
C ARG A 329 -3.16 -1.41 16.06
N ILE A 330 -4.50 -1.45 16.06
CA ILE A 330 -5.35 -1.13 14.91
C ILE A 330 -6.30 0.00 15.33
N LEU A 331 -6.40 1.02 14.49
CA LEU A 331 -7.29 2.16 14.65
C LEU A 331 -8.41 2.11 13.61
N LYS A 332 -9.59 2.53 14.01
CA LYS A 332 -10.71 2.83 13.12
C LYS A 332 -11.02 4.33 13.17
N MET A 333 -10.92 4.99 12.02
CA MET A 333 -11.25 6.41 11.84
C MET A 333 -12.56 6.52 11.07
N LYS A 334 -13.45 7.38 11.55
CA LYS A 334 -14.64 7.82 10.82
C LYS A 334 -14.47 9.25 10.35
N MET A 335 -14.85 9.51 9.12
CA MET A 335 -14.89 10.83 8.51
C MET A 335 -16.37 11.25 8.26
N ASN A 336 -16.61 12.56 8.15
CA ASN A 336 -17.95 13.10 7.86
C ASN A 336 -18.26 12.96 6.35
#